data_e7c53fcbd017ccf2541cc1307d01c9b3
#
_entry.id   e7c53fcbd017ccf2541cc1307d01c9b3
#
_cell.length_a   1.000
_cell.length_b   1.000
_cell.length_c   1.000
_cell.angle_alpha   90.00
_cell.angle_beta   90.00
_cell.angle_gamma   90.00
#
_symmetry.space_group_name_H-M   'P 1'
#
loop_
_entity.id
_entity.type
_entity.pdbx_description
1 polymer ?
#
loop_
_entity_poly.entity_id
_entity_poly.type
_entity_poly.pdbx_seq_one_letter_code
_entity_poly.pdbx_strand_id
1 'polypeptide(L)'
;MSLQDEITASSVAAEIVLLRAAARKTILIVEGGTDERLMSVFVDPGQCDIVISNGKDNALGALAVMRHRKVVGILCILDTDYL
;
A
#
# COMPACT_ATOMS: atom_id res chain seq x y z
N MET A 1 -13.67 8.72 -17.90
CA MET A 1 -12.47 8.77 -17.05
C MET A 1 -12.41 7.52 -16.19
N SER A 2 -11.30 6.84 -16.21
CA SER A 2 -11.13 5.62 -15.42
C SER A 2 -10.71 5.97 -13.99
N LEU A 3 -11.34 5.35 -13.00
CA LEU A 3 -10.92 5.53 -11.62
C LEU A 3 -9.49 5.05 -11.38
N GLN A 4 -9.02 4.07 -12.18
CA GLN A 4 -7.68 3.55 -12.04
C GLN A 4 -6.61 4.58 -12.40
N ASP A 5 -6.93 5.51 -13.29
CA ASP A 5 -5.99 6.54 -13.69
C ASP A 5 -5.84 7.62 -12.62
N GLU A 6 -6.63 7.54 -11.57
CA GLU A 6 -6.65 8.56 -10.52
C GLU A 6 -6.06 8.09 -9.20
N ILE A 7 -5.32 6.98 -9.23
CA ILE A 7 -4.63 6.53 -8.03
C ILE A 7 -3.51 7.53 -7.72
N THR A 8 -3.57 8.10 -6.53
CA THR A 8 -2.60 9.09 -6.06
C THR A 8 -2.11 8.67 -4.67
N ALA A 9 -1.07 9.34 -4.19
CA ALA A 9 -0.59 9.11 -2.83
C ALA A 9 -1.72 9.35 -1.81
N SER A 10 -2.55 10.37 -2.05
CA SER A 10 -3.67 10.65 -1.15
C SER A 10 -4.72 9.55 -1.16
N SER A 11 -5.04 9.00 -2.33
CA SER A 11 -6.03 7.93 -2.41
C SER A 11 -5.50 6.64 -1.79
N VAL A 12 -4.21 6.35 -1.94
CA VAL A 12 -3.59 5.20 -1.28
C VAL A 12 -3.63 5.38 0.23
N ALA A 13 -3.28 6.57 0.72
CA ALA A 13 -3.34 6.85 2.15
C ALA A 13 -4.76 6.71 2.69
N ALA A 14 -5.76 7.19 1.94
CA ALA A 14 -7.15 7.07 2.35
C ALA A 14 -7.58 5.60 2.44
N GLU A 15 -7.16 4.78 1.49
CA GLU A 15 -7.46 3.35 1.53
C GLU A 15 -6.86 2.70 2.77
N ILE A 16 -5.62 3.05 3.11
CA ILE A 16 -4.95 2.51 4.30
C ILE A 16 -5.73 2.88 5.56
N VAL A 17 -6.18 4.12 5.66
CA VAL A 17 -6.97 4.56 6.82
C VAL A 17 -8.25 3.76 6.94
N LEU A 18 -8.94 3.53 5.82
CA LEU A 18 -10.18 2.76 5.83
C LEU A 18 -9.94 1.29 6.23
N LEU A 19 -8.88 0.68 5.70
CA LEU A 19 -8.55 -0.69 6.04
C LEU A 19 -8.19 -0.83 7.52
N ARG A 20 -7.42 0.10 8.05
CA ARG A 20 -7.01 0.08 9.45
C ARG A 20 -8.22 0.31 10.38
N ALA A 21 -9.21 1.09 9.95
CA ALA A 21 -10.43 1.29 10.72
C ALA A 21 -11.25 0.01 10.78
N ALA A 22 -11.20 -0.81 9.72
CA ALA A 22 -11.97 -2.06 9.68
C ALA A 22 -11.31 -3.17 10.48
N ALA A 23 -9.98 -3.25 10.50
CA ALA A 23 -9.24 -4.29 11.20
C ALA A 23 -7.81 -3.85 11.48
N ARG A 24 -7.25 -4.31 12.59
CA ARG A 24 -5.87 -4.02 12.94
C ARG A 24 -4.95 -5.08 12.34
N LYS A 25 -4.66 -4.92 11.06
CA LYS A 25 -3.75 -5.80 10.35
C LYS A 25 -2.52 -5.01 9.91
N THR A 26 -1.44 -5.72 9.66
CA THR A 26 -0.30 -5.14 8.95
C THR A 26 -0.74 -4.74 7.55
N ILE A 27 -0.26 -3.63 7.05
CA ILE A 27 -0.56 -3.18 5.70
C ILE A 27 0.72 -3.20 4.89
N LEU A 28 0.65 -3.85 3.74
CA LEU A 28 1.78 -3.97 2.83
C LEU A 28 1.45 -3.19 1.56
N ILE A 29 2.24 -2.17 1.28
CA ILE A 29 2.08 -1.35 0.08
C ILE A 29 2.98 -1.92 -1.00
N VAL A 30 2.42 -2.21 -2.16
CA VAL A 30 3.16 -2.70 -3.32
C VAL A 30 2.94 -1.76 -4.50
N GLU A 31 3.84 -1.81 -5.49
CA GLU A 31 3.77 -0.88 -6.61
C GLU A 31 2.65 -1.22 -7.59
N GLY A 32 2.43 -2.50 -7.88
CA GLY A 32 1.46 -2.86 -8.89
C GLY A 32 0.81 -4.21 -8.66
N GLY A 33 -0.11 -4.57 -9.57
CA GLY A 33 -0.90 -5.80 -9.44
C GLY A 33 -0.10 -7.08 -9.55
N THR A 34 1.02 -7.07 -10.29
CA THR A 34 1.90 -8.24 -10.36
C THR A 34 2.54 -8.50 -9.01
N ASP A 35 3.01 -7.44 -8.35
CA ASP A 35 3.59 -7.55 -7.02
C ASP A 35 2.54 -8.01 -6.00
N GLU A 36 1.33 -7.51 -6.14
CA GLU A 36 0.23 -7.89 -5.26
C GLU A 36 -0.05 -9.39 -5.36
N ARG A 37 -0.11 -9.92 -6.58
CA ARG A 37 -0.36 -11.36 -6.79
C ARG A 37 0.78 -12.21 -6.24
N LEU A 38 2.02 -11.76 -6.41
CA LEU A 38 3.18 -12.47 -5.89
C LEU A 38 3.16 -12.49 -4.37
N MET A 39 2.94 -11.33 -3.76
CA MET A 39 2.98 -11.23 -2.30
C MET A 39 1.80 -11.90 -1.62
N SER A 40 0.66 -11.98 -2.29
CA SER A 40 -0.53 -12.62 -1.71
C SER A 40 -0.30 -14.10 -1.43
N VAL A 41 0.68 -14.72 -2.09
CA VAL A 41 1.04 -16.12 -1.83
C VAL A 41 1.76 -16.26 -0.48
N PHE A 42 2.46 -15.21 -0.05
CA PHE A 42 3.32 -15.26 1.13
C PHE A 42 2.69 -14.64 2.37
N VAL A 43 1.61 -13.90 2.24
CA VAL A 43 0.99 -13.24 3.38
C VAL A 43 -0.34 -13.88 3.74
N ASP A 44 -0.65 -13.89 5.03
CA ASP A 44 -1.94 -14.37 5.52
C ASP A 44 -2.95 -13.22 5.44
N PRO A 45 -4.03 -13.36 4.63
CA PRO A 45 -5.00 -12.27 4.51
C PRO A 45 -5.72 -11.94 5.82
N GLY A 46 -5.69 -12.85 6.81
CA GLY A 46 -6.22 -12.54 8.13
C GLY A 46 -5.30 -11.65 8.96
N GLN A 47 -4.04 -11.51 8.55
CA GLN A 47 -3.03 -10.75 9.30
C GLN A 47 -2.50 -9.55 8.53
N CYS A 48 -2.69 -9.51 7.22
CA CYS A 48 -2.07 -8.51 6.38
C CYS A 48 -2.99 -8.13 5.23
N ASP A 49 -3.17 -6.84 5.01
CA ASP A 49 -3.84 -6.31 3.83
C ASP A 49 -2.78 -5.80 2.85
N ILE A 50 -2.99 -6.03 1.57
CA ILE A 50 -2.10 -5.57 0.51
C ILE A 50 -2.77 -4.39 -0.21
N VAL A 51 -2.04 -3.30 -0.36
CA VAL A 51 -2.55 -2.09 -1.03
C VAL A 51 -1.67 -1.82 -2.24
N ILE A 52 -2.30 -1.65 -3.40
CA ILE A 52 -1.61 -1.33 -4.64
C ILE A 52 -1.53 0.18 -4.78
N SER A 53 -0.32 0.70 -4.94
CA SER A 53 -0.08 2.13 -5.02
C SER A 53 -0.03 2.68 -6.43
N ASN A 54 0.16 1.81 -7.41
CA ASN A 54 0.32 2.18 -8.81
C ASN A 54 1.52 3.11 -9.01
N GLY A 55 2.65 2.70 -8.45
CA GLY A 55 3.91 3.39 -8.64
C GLY A 55 4.61 3.75 -7.35
N LYS A 56 5.92 3.94 -7.46
CA LYS A 56 6.79 4.19 -6.31
C LYS A 56 6.48 5.51 -5.63
N ASP A 57 6.19 6.56 -6.40
CA ASP A 57 5.93 7.87 -5.82
C ASP A 57 4.67 7.86 -4.96
N ASN A 58 3.63 7.16 -5.43
CA ASN A 58 2.40 7.03 -4.65
C ASN A 58 2.65 6.22 -3.38
N ALA A 59 3.44 5.16 -3.49
CA ALA A 59 3.77 4.33 -2.33
C ALA A 59 4.52 5.13 -1.28
N LEU A 60 5.55 5.85 -1.70
CA LEU A 60 6.36 6.64 -0.77
C LEU A 60 5.57 7.81 -0.19
N GLY A 61 4.72 8.44 -1.00
CA GLY A 61 3.88 9.54 -0.52
C GLY A 61 2.88 9.06 0.53
N ALA A 62 2.25 7.92 0.29
CA ALA A 62 1.31 7.36 1.26
C ALA A 62 2.02 6.95 2.55
N LEU A 63 3.21 6.34 2.42
CA LEU A 63 3.99 5.97 3.59
C LEU A 63 4.37 7.20 4.42
N ALA A 64 4.74 8.30 3.77
CA ALA A 64 5.07 9.54 4.46
C ALA A 64 3.86 10.09 5.23
N VAL A 65 2.67 10.03 4.63
CA VAL A 65 1.44 10.46 5.32
C VAL A 65 1.20 9.61 6.55
N MET A 66 1.36 8.29 6.44
CA MET A 66 1.14 7.39 7.57
C MET A 66 2.16 7.64 8.69
N ARG A 67 3.42 7.89 8.32
CA ARG A 67 4.44 8.20 9.32
C ARG A 67 4.13 9.51 10.03
N HIS A 68 3.69 10.51 9.30
CA HIS A 68 3.30 11.80 9.89
C HIS A 68 2.15 11.62 10.88
N ARG A 69 1.21 10.74 10.55
CA ARG A 69 0.06 10.45 11.42
C ARG A 69 0.40 9.43 12.52
N LYS A 70 1.64 8.98 12.58
CA LYS A 70 2.13 7.99 13.56
C LYS A 70 1.39 6.66 13.49
N VAL A 71 0.97 6.27 12.30
CA VAL A 71 0.38 4.96 12.06
C VAL A 71 1.51 3.95 11.91
N VAL A 72 1.44 2.87 12.66
CA VAL A 72 2.47 1.81 12.65
C VAL A 72 1.94 0.57 11.94
N GLY A 73 2.85 -0.37 11.64
CA GLY A 73 2.45 -1.62 10.99
C GLY A 73 2.24 -1.46 9.50
N ILE A 74 2.91 -0.50 8.87
CA ILE A 74 2.86 -0.25 7.44
C ILE A 74 4.21 -0.62 6.85
N LEU A 75 4.23 -1.53 5.89
CA LEU A 75 5.42 -1.93 5.16
C LEU A 75 5.26 -1.56 3.69
N CYS A 76 6.36 -1.26 3.04
CA CYS A 76 6.33 -0.88 1.64
C CYS A 76 7.40 -1.67 0.89
N ILE A 77 7.01 -2.34 -0.19
CA ILE A 77 7.94 -3.07 -1.05
C ILE A 77 8.01 -2.35 -2.39
N LEU A 78 9.21 -1.92 -2.74
CA LEU A 78 9.46 -1.21 -3.98
C LEU A 78 10.42 -2.01 -4.83
N ASP A 79 10.24 -1.89 -6.14
CA ASP A 79 11.14 -2.49 -7.09
C ASP A 79 12.40 -1.63 -7.19
N THR A 80 13.56 -2.26 -7.15
CA THR A 80 14.84 -1.56 -7.15
C THR A 80 15.71 -2.02 -8.31
N ASP A 81 15.15 -2.12 -9.47
CA ASP A 81 15.84 -2.70 -10.62
C ASP A 81 16.83 -1.76 -11.29
N TYR A 82 17.11 -0.60 -10.72
CA TYR A 82 18.21 0.28 -11.17
C TYR A 82 19.37 0.31 -10.22
N LEU A 83 19.62 -0.75 -9.63
CA LEU A 83 20.85 -0.86 -8.84
C LEU A 83 22.01 -1.25 -9.73
#